data_a8380749d15ca627ecae3ff57cdd2dfa
#
_entry.id   a8380749d15ca627ecae3ff57cdd2dfa
#
_cell.length_a   1.000
_cell.length_b   1.000
_cell.length_c   1.000
_cell.angle_alpha   90.00
_cell.angle_beta   90.00
_cell.angle_gamma   90.00
#
_symmetry.space_group_name_H-M   'P 1'
#
loop_
_entity.id
_entity.type
_entity.pdbx_description
1 polymer ?
#
loop_
_entity_poly.entity_id
_entity_poly.type
_entity_poly.pdbx_seq_one_letter_code
_entity_poly.pdbx_strand_id
1 'polypeptide(L)'
;MCFRKALNIAKYGLYQANVVIVGGDLTGKKIVPIAKQPNGEYRCDFLENKHILRTQKELADMQKAVADSGFYPYVADPSEVEELRKDRLKFNDLIDQLIIDRMKDWIQLADERLAGLNVQFFMLQGNDDNPKCGELINASKFVKNPESKVVGLDGVHEMISSGASNFTPWKTPGEYSEEELEKMLEAMISQVKDPRNCVLNLHVPPYDSGLDVAPKLSEELQPVLVGGEPMRIPVGSTAVRKIIEKYQPKLGLFGHIHECAGDVMISKTLCVNPGSEYSEGILRGYVVELDKKGIRQYFRVEG
;
A
#
# COMPACT_ATOMS: atom_id res chain seq x y z
N MET A 1 -11.60 -2.13 4.42
CA MET A 1 -12.19 -3.33 3.74
C MET A 1 -11.10 -4.21 3.12
N CYS A 2 -10.23 -3.70 2.25
CA CYS A 2 -9.23 -4.51 1.49
C CYS A 2 -8.32 -5.37 2.34
N PHE A 3 -7.80 -4.87 3.47
CA PHE A 3 -6.97 -5.68 4.37
C PHE A 3 -7.67 -6.97 4.86
N ARG A 4 -8.96 -6.88 5.20
CA ARG A 4 -9.76 -8.07 5.58
C ARG A 4 -9.90 -9.06 4.44
N LYS A 5 -10.01 -8.57 3.19
CA LYS A 5 -10.07 -9.42 1.99
C LYS A 5 -8.72 -10.11 1.76
N ALA A 6 -7.59 -9.41 1.93
CA ALA A 6 -6.26 -10.00 1.86
C ALA A 6 -6.05 -11.11 2.90
N LEU A 7 -6.50 -10.90 4.15
CA LEU A 7 -6.48 -11.95 5.17
C LEU A 7 -7.38 -13.15 4.82
N ASN A 8 -8.50 -12.91 4.14
CA ASN A 8 -9.40 -13.98 3.71
C ASN A 8 -8.75 -14.88 2.64
N ILE A 9 -7.85 -14.37 1.81
CA ILE A 9 -7.08 -15.19 0.86
C ILE A 9 -6.32 -16.27 1.62
N ALA A 10 -5.60 -15.91 2.67
CA ALA A 10 -4.88 -16.85 3.51
C ALA A 10 -5.84 -17.79 4.29
N LYS A 11 -6.85 -17.20 4.96
CA LYS A 11 -7.75 -17.94 5.85
C LYS A 11 -8.59 -18.99 5.15
N TYR A 12 -9.05 -18.71 3.95
CA TYR A 12 -9.93 -19.63 3.20
C TYR A 12 -9.20 -20.41 2.12
N GLY A 13 -7.85 -20.30 2.05
CA GLY A 13 -7.05 -21.00 1.05
C GLY A 13 -7.37 -20.62 -0.39
N LEU A 14 -7.82 -19.38 -0.60
CA LEU A 14 -8.14 -18.91 -1.95
C LEU A 14 -6.88 -18.96 -2.82
N TYR A 15 -7.04 -19.38 -4.06
CA TYR A 15 -5.95 -19.56 -5.01
C TYR A 15 -4.85 -20.54 -4.56
N GLN A 16 -5.07 -21.31 -3.48
CA GLN A 16 -4.06 -22.18 -2.85
C GLN A 16 -2.74 -21.43 -2.53
N ALA A 17 -2.86 -20.15 -2.16
CA ALA A 17 -1.71 -19.30 -1.89
C ALA A 17 -0.94 -19.77 -0.66
N ASN A 18 0.35 -20.03 -0.82
CA ASN A 18 1.30 -20.34 0.27
C ASN A 18 1.96 -19.07 0.82
N VAL A 19 1.99 -18.02 0.04
CA VAL A 19 2.56 -16.71 0.35
C VAL A 19 1.56 -15.63 -0.03
N VAL A 20 1.30 -14.69 0.89
CA VAL A 20 0.52 -13.48 0.63
C VAL A 20 1.40 -12.28 0.94
N ILE A 21 1.45 -11.32 0.02
CA ILE A 21 2.29 -10.12 0.13
C ILE A 21 1.40 -8.89 -0.03
N VAL A 22 1.47 -7.97 0.95
CA VAL A 22 0.89 -6.63 0.88
C VAL A 22 2.02 -5.64 0.66
N GLY A 23 2.02 -4.96 -0.48
CA GLY A 23 3.18 -4.27 -1.07
C GLY A 23 3.39 -2.81 -0.66
N GLY A 24 2.76 -2.32 0.42
CA GLY A 24 2.97 -0.95 0.91
C GLY A 24 1.75 -0.05 0.82
N ASP A 25 1.89 1.19 1.28
CA ASP A 25 0.85 2.21 1.41
C ASP A 25 -0.40 1.66 2.12
N LEU A 26 -0.16 1.18 3.34
CA LEU A 26 -1.15 0.44 4.13
C LEU A 26 -2.28 1.34 4.63
N THR A 27 -1.95 2.62 4.91
CA THR A 27 -2.81 3.51 5.67
C THR A 27 -3.12 4.79 4.89
N GLY A 28 -4.41 5.11 4.76
CA GLY A 28 -4.82 6.42 4.25
C GLY A 28 -4.53 7.54 5.26
N LYS A 29 -4.63 8.81 4.81
CA LYS A 29 -4.39 10.00 5.64
C LYS A 29 -5.58 10.97 5.68
N LYS A 30 -6.78 10.49 5.36
CA LYS A 30 -7.98 11.34 5.32
C LYS A 30 -8.87 11.09 6.52
N ILE A 31 -9.05 12.12 7.34
CA ILE A 31 -10.07 12.15 8.42
C ILE A 31 -11.39 12.64 7.82
N VAL A 32 -12.48 11.97 8.17
CA VAL A 32 -13.85 12.42 7.91
C VAL A 32 -14.46 12.84 9.24
N PRO A 33 -14.51 14.15 9.54
CA PRO A 33 -15.11 14.64 10.77
C PRO A 33 -16.63 14.41 10.75
N ILE A 34 -17.15 13.90 11.85
CA ILE A 34 -18.58 13.72 12.10
C ILE A 34 -18.96 14.64 13.27
N ALA A 35 -19.48 15.81 12.95
CA ALA A 35 -19.75 16.86 13.93
C ALA A 35 -21.04 16.58 14.72
N LYS A 36 -20.94 16.40 16.04
CA LYS A 36 -22.08 16.25 16.96
C LYS A 36 -22.75 17.60 17.21
N GLN A 37 -24.02 17.71 16.86
CA GLN A 37 -24.78 18.95 17.00
C GLN A 37 -25.45 19.07 18.40
N PRO A 38 -25.75 20.30 18.89
CA PRO A 38 -26.41 20.49 20.17
C PRO A 38 -27.80 19.85 20.27
N ASN A 39 -28.48 19.63 19.12
CA ASN A 39 -29.77 18.94 19.07
C ASN A 39 -29.68 17.42 19.08
N GLY A 40 -28.45 16.87 19.25
CA GLY A 40 -28.19 15.41 19.28
C GLY A 40 -28.03 14.76 17.91
N GLU A 41 -28.18 15.49 16.81
CA GLU A 41 -27.87 15.00 15.46
C GLU A 41 -26.36 15.00 15.23
N TYR A 42 -25.90 14.25 14.19
CA TYR A 42 -24.52 14.30 13.69
C TYR A 42 -24.51 14.72 12.22
N ARG A 43 -23.50 15.47 11.83
CA ARG A 43 -23.33 15.93 10.44
C ARG A 43 -21.93 15.65 9.94
N CYS A 44 -21.83 15.15 8.71
CA CYS A 44 -20.56 14.98 8.01
C CYS A 44 -20.72 15.17 6.52
N ASP A 45 -19.60 15.50 5.87
CA ASP A 45 -19.46 15.50 4.41
C ASP A 45 -18.65 14.29 4.02
N PHE A 46 -19.24 13.38 3.22
CA PHE A 46 -18.58 12.17 2.79
C PHE A 46 -18.96 11.81 1.35
N LEU A 47 -17.97 11.56 0.49
CA LEU A 47 -18.13 11.29 -0.95
C LEU A 47 -19.02 12.34 -1.63
N GLU A 48 -18.66 13.63 -1.42
CA GLU A 48 -19.37 14.81 -1.97
C GLU A 48 -20.82 14.98 -1.50
N ASN A 49 -21.30 14.13 -0.61
CA ASN A 49 -22.64 14.21 -0.05
C ASN A 49 -22.63 14.71 1.39
N LYS A 50 -23.63 15.54 1.72
CA LYS A 50 -23.89 15.99 3.11
C LYS A 50 -24.83 15.01 3.79
N HIS A 51 -24.40 14.49 4.93
CA HIS A 51 -25.15 13.52 5.72
C HIS A 51 -25.60 14.13 7.04
N ILE A 52 -26.86 13.86 7.42
CA ILE A 52 -27.45 14.18 8.74
C ILE A 52 -27.85 12.83 9.34
N LEU A 53 -27.24 12.48 10.48
CA LEU A 53 -27.47 11.22 11.17
C LEU A 53 -28.21 11.52 12.47
N ARG A 54 -29.34 10.84 12.71
CA ARG A 54 -30.24 11.13 13.83
C ARG A 54 -30.24 10.02 14.88
N THR A 55 -29.69 8.87 14.54
CA THR A 55 -29.67 7.69 15.42
C THR A 55 -28.25 7.17 15.61
N GLN A 56 -28.00 6.45 16.71
CA GLN A 56 -26.72 5.79 16.95
C GLN A 56 -26.42 4.73 15.88
N LYS A 57 -27.47 4.11 15.32
CA LYS A 57 -27.29 3.15 14.23
C LYS A 57 -26.77 3.84 12.96
N GLU A 58 -27.39 4.97 12.56
CA GLU A 58 -26.92 5.73 11.39
C GLU A 58 -25.49 6.24 11.59
N LEU A 59 -25.12 6.65 12.82
CA LEU A 59 -23.75 7.03 13.15
C LEU A 59 -22.78 5.86 12.96
N ALA A 60 -23.11 4.69 13.52
CA ALA A 60 -22.27 3.49 13.40
C ALA A 60 -22.14 3.02 11.94
N ASP A 61 -23.24 3.06 11.18
CA ASP A 61 -23.23 2.70 9.75
C ASP A 61 -22.35 3.68 8.95
N MET A 62 -22.41 4.97 9.24
CA MET A 62 -21.55 5.99 8.61
C MET A 62 -20.08 5.81 8.98
N GLN A 63 -19.76 5.60 10.27
CA GLN A 63 -18.38 5.32 10.69
C GLN A 63 -17.81 4.09 9.99
N LYS A 64 -18.64 3.06 9.85
CA LYS A 64 -18.25 1.86 9.09
C LYS A 64 -18.01 2.15 7.61
N ALA A 65 -18.90 2.89 6.95
CA ALA A 65 -18.76 3.25 5.54
C ALA A 65 -17.47 4.06 5.29
N VAL A 66 -17.19 5.07 6.13
CA VAL A 66 -15.95 5.84 6.09
C VAL A 66 -14.72 4.96 6.27
N ALA A 67 -14.74 4.06 7.27
CA ALA A 67 -13.63 3.14 7.53
C ALA A 67 -13.41 2.13 6.40
N ASP A 68 -14.48 1.64 5.80
CA ASP A 68 -14.42 0.69 4.66
C ASP A 68 -13.84 1.33 3.40
N SER A 69 -13.98 2.66 3.22
CA SER A 69 -13.34 3.43 2.15
C SER A 69 -11.88 3.83 2.47
N GLY A 70 -11.29 3.30 3.54
CA GLY A 70 -9.90 3.58 3.90
C GLY A 70 -9.67 4.88 4.68
N PHE A 71 -10.72 5.66 4.96
CA PHE A 71 -10.63 6.92 5.71
C PHE A 71 -10.85 6.71 7.21
N TYR A 72 -10.67 7.78 8.01
CA TYR A 72 -10.79 7.76 9.46
C TYR A 72 -12.02 8.53 9.90
N PRO A 73 -13.09 7.86 10.36
CA PRO A 73 -14.23 8.56 10.94
C PRO A 73 -13.84 9.14 12.30
N TYR A 74 -14.09 10.42 12.51
CA TYR A 74 -13.79 11.09 13.77
C TYR A 74 -14.99 11.88 14.27
N VAL A 75 -15.56 11.44 15.39
CA VAL A 75 -16.71 12.13 16.02
C VAL A 75 -16.19 13.19 16.96
N ALA A 76 -16.57 14.44 16.74
CA ALA A 76 -16.13 15.58 17.51
C ALA A 76 -17.22 16.66 17.64
N ASP A 77 -17.03 17.58 18.55
CA ASP A 77 -17.89 18.77 18.62
C ASP A 77 -17.56 19.76 17.47
N PRO A 78 -18.50 20.61 17.02
CA PRO A 78 -18.25 21.54 15.91
C PRO A 78 -17.04 22.45 16.11
N SER A 79 -16.78 22.89 17.37
CA SER A 79 -15.60 23.70 17.71
C SER A 79 -14.29 22.95 17.49
N GLU A 80 -14.25 21.69 17.85
CA GLU A 80 -13.06 20.84 17.66
C GLU A 80 -12.81 20.56 16.16
N VAL A 81 -13.87 20.35 15.37
CA VAL A 81 -13.74 20.23 13.92
C VAL A 81 -13.14 21.49 13.28
N GLU A 82 -13.56 22.68 13.76
CA GLU A 82 -12.99 23.95 13.31
C GLU A 82 -11.53 24.15 13.75
N GLU A 83 -11.16 23.68 14.95
CA GLU A 83 -9.77 23.69 15.40
C GLU A 83 -8.89 22.80 14.52
N LEU A 84 -9.32 21.56 14.23
CA LEU A 84 -8.59 20.64 13.35
C LEU A 84 -8.38 21.19 11.93
N ARG A 85 -9.31 22.01 11.44
CA ARG A 85 -9.15 22.68 10.14
C ARG A 85 -8.09 23.78 10.15
N LYS A 86 -7.90 24.44 11.29
CA LYS A 86 -7.00 25.60 11.46
C LYS A 86 -5.61 25.22 11.97
N ASP A 87 -5.54 24.18 12.79
CA ASP A 87 -4.31 23.72 13.43
C ASP A 87 -3.79 22.45 12.77
N ARG A 88 -2.82 22.63 11.89
CA ARG A 88 -2.18 21.51 11.16
C ARG A 88 -1.42 20.56 12.08
N LEU A 89 -0.87 21.04 13.19
CA LEU A 89 -0.15 20.18 14.13
C LEU A 89 -1.12 19.25 14.84
N LYS A 90 -2.22 19.78 15.38
CA LYS A 90 -3.29 18.96 15.96
C LYS A 90 -3.86 17.95 14.97
N PHE A 91 -4.06 18.37 13.71
CA PHE A 91 -4.50 17.44 12.67
C PHE A 91 -3.51 16.30 12.45
N ASN A 92 -2.20 16.61 12.35
CA ASN A 92 -1.18 15.60 12.15
C ASN A 92 -1.07 14.65 13.35
N ASP A 93 -1.11 15.15 14.57
CA ASP A 93 -1.07 14.32 15.79
C ASP A 93 -2.29 13.38 15.83
N LEU A 94 -3.47 13.88 15.50
CA LEU A 94 -4.69 13.08 15.47
C LEU A 94 -4.63 11.99 14.40
N ILE A 95 -4.23 12.32 13.16
CA ILE A 95 -4.17 11.33 12.09
C ILE A 95 -3.15 10.25 12.40
N ASP A 96 -2.00 10.62 12.96
CA ASP A 96 -0.97 9.65 13.38
C ASP A 96 -1.50 8.68 14.45
N GLN A 97 -2.26 9.21 15.43
CA GLN A 97 -2.88 8.36 16.44
C GLN A 97 -3.91 7.40 15.85
N LEU A 98 -4.77 7.90 14.95
CA LEU A 98 -5.79 7.09 14.27
C LEU A 98 -5.17 6.00 13.37
N ILE A 99 -4.05 6.30 12.70
CA ILE A 99 -3.26 5.34 11.93
C ILE A 99 -2.74 4.23 12.84
N ILE A 100 -2.08 4.61 13.94
CA ILE A 100 -1.50 3.67 14.89
C ILE A 100 -2.56 2.75 15.48
N ASP A 101 -3.70 3.28 15.87
CA ASP A 101 -4.79 2.49 16.46
C ASP A 101 -5.38 1.52 15.43
N ARG A 102 -5.61 1.97 14.20
CA ARG A 102 -6.04 1.09 13.11
C ARG A 102 -5.03 -0.02 12.81
N MET A 103 -3.74 0.29 12.82
CA MET A 103 -2.69 -0.71 12.61
C MET A 103 -2.66 -1.75 13.72
N LYS A 104 -2.84 -1.35 14.98
CA LYS A 104 -2.97 -2.30 16.11
C LYS A 104 -4.15 -3.26 15.91
N ASP A 105 -5.33 -2.71 15.55
CA ASP A 105 -6.51 -3.52 15.28
C ASP A 105 -6.28 -4.50 14.12
N TRP A 106 -5.59 -4.06 13.07
CA TRP A 106 -5.28 -4.91 11.93
C TRP A 106 -4.30 -6.02 12.28
N ILE A 107 -3.26 -5.73 13.05
CA ILE A 107 -2.28 -6.72 13.50
C ILE A 107 -2.95 -7.74 14.41
N GLN A 108 -3.78 -7.31 15.36
CA GLN A 108 -4.55 -8.23 16.21
C GLN A 108 -5.45 -9.13 15.36
N LEU A 109 -6.21 -8.56 14.43
CA LEU A 109 -7.08 -9.31 13.53
C LEU A 109 -6.30 -10.32 12.67
N ALA A 110 -5.11 -9.91 12.19
CA ALA A 110 -4.24 -10.80 11.43
C ALA A 110 -3.73 -11.95 12.27
N ASP A 111 -3.25 -11.69 13.49
CA ASP A 111 -2.78 -12.73 14.40
C ASP A 111 -3.87 -13.74 14.75
N GLU A 112 -5.12 -13.28 14.95
CA GLU A 112 -6.27 -14.16 15.19
C GLU A 112 -6.60 -15.03 13.96
N ARG A 113 -6.52 -14.47 12.76
CA ARG A 113 -6.94 -15.17 11.53
C ARG A 113 -5.89 -16.07 10.93
N LEU A 114 -4.60 -15.74 11.12
CA LEU A 114 -3.47 -16.50 10.58
C LEU A 114 -2.99 -17.62 11.51
N ALA A 115 -3.43 -17.61 12.77
CA ALA A 115 -3.06 -18.63 13.74
C ALA A 115 -3.39 -20.05 13.22
N GLY A 116 -2.37 -20.92 13.24
CA GLY A 116 -2.49 -22.31 12.79
C GLY A 116 -2.53 -22.53 11.27
N LEU A 117 -2.40 -21.47 10.46
CA LEU A 117 -2.32 -21.61 9.02
C LEU A 117 -0.87 -21.80 8.56
N ASN A 118 -0.69 -22.64 7.54
CA ASN A 118 0.62 -22.81 6.87
C ASN A 118 0.74 -21.88 5.67
N VAL A 119 0.60 -20.56 5.92
CA VAL A 119 0.74 -19.50 4.92
C VAL A 119 1.70 -18.45 5.44
N GLN A 120 2.66 -18.03 4.63
CA GLN A 120 3.50 -16.89 4.94
C GLN A 120 2.74 -15.60 4.56
N PHE A 121 2.55 -14.70 5.51
CA PHE A 121 1.90 -13.42 5.28
C PHE A 121 2.91 -12.28 5.50
N PHE A 122 3.24 -11.59 4.43
CA PHE A 122 4.17 -10.45 4.45
C PHE A 122 3.40 -9.14 4.31
N MET A 123 3.81 -8.15 5.07
CA MET A 123 3.24 -6.81 5.03
C MET A 123 4.36 -5.80 5.04
N LEU A 124 4.46 -5.04 3.96
CA LEU A 124 5.47 -4.01 3.75
C LEU A 124 4.86 -2.63 4.02
N GLN A 125 5.64 -1.70 4.56
CA GLN A 125 5.28 -0.28 4.51
C GLN A 125 5.52 0.28 3.11
N GLY A 126 4.77 1.30 2.70
CA GLY A 126 5.11 2.13 1.55
C GLY A 126 5.78 3.44 1.98
N ASN A 127 6.12 4.27 1.01
CA ASN A 127 6.78 5.56 1.26
C ASN A 127 5.90 6.55 2.04
N ASP A 128 4.59 6.43 1.93
CA ASP A 128 3.62 7.34 2.57
C ASP A 128 3.14 6.86 3.94
N ASP A 129 3.48 5.65 4.37
CA ASP A 129 3.07 5.11 5.67
C ASP A 129 3.82 5.79 6.83
N ASN A 130 3.14 5.90 7.99
CA ASN A 130 3.78 6.34 9.22
C ASN A 130 4.89 5.35 9.61
N PRO A 131 6.14 5.82 9.88
CA PRO A 131 7.27 4.95 10.22
C PRO A 131 7.01 3.97 11.37
N LYS A 132 6.12 4.30 12.32
CA LYS A 132 5.70 3.41 13.41
C LYS A 132 4.93 2.17 12.95
N CYS A 133 4.39 2.17 11.73
CA CYS A 133 3.69 1.00 11.19
C CYS A 133 4.62 -0.23 11.12
N GLY A 134 5.89 -0.05 10.76
CA GLY A 134 6.86 -1.14 10.71
C GLY A 134 7.13 -1.78 12.07
N GLU A 135 7.16 -0.98 13.15
CA GLU A 135 7.31 -1.48 14.52
C GLU A 135 6.10 -2.33 14.92
N LEU A 136 4.89 -1.87 14.57
CA LEU A 136 3.66 -2.61 14.84
C LEU A 136 3.59 -3.93 14.07
N ILE A 137 4.02 -3.94 12.80
CA ILE A 137 4.12 -5.17 12.01
C ILE A 137 5.12 -6.14 12.65
N ASN A 138 6.27 -5.65 13.11
CA ASN A 138 7.27 -6.46 13.79
C ASN A 138 6.78 -7.07 15.12
N ALA A 139 5.77 -6.47 15.75
CA ALA A 139 5.15 -7.00 16.98
C ALA A 139 4.18 -8.16 16.73
N SER A 140 3.75 -8.39 15.47
CA SER A 140 2.87 -9.51 15.08
C SER A 140 3.55 -10.86 15.29
N LYS A 141 2.77 -11.87 15.61
CA LYS A 141 3.23 -13.28 15.69
C LYS A 141 3.24 -13.98 14.34
N PHE A 142 2.39 -13.57 13.41
CA PHE A 142 2.15 -14.29 12.16
C PHE A 142 2.39 -13.41 10.91
N VAL A 143 2.24 -12.09 11.01
CA VAL A 143 2.59 -11.18 9.93
C VAL A 143 4.09 -10.90 9.99
N LYS A 144 4.77 -11.02 8.87
CA LYS A 144 6.20 -10.79 8.75
C LYS A 144 6.47 -9.46 8.06
N ASN A 145 7.30 -8.63 8.66
CA ASN A 145 7.83 -7.43 8.00
C ASN A 145 9.08 -7.81 7.20
N PRO A 146 9.03 -7.76 5.85
CA PRO A 146 10.15 -8.13 5.00
C PRO A 146 11.11 -6.96 4.71
N GLU A 147 10.84 -5.75 5.19
CA GLU A 147 11.61 -4.53 4.90
C GLU A 147 13.10 -4.74 5.13
N SER A 148 13.92 -4.44 4.11
CA SER A 148 15.38 -4.52 4.12
C SER A 148 15.94 -5.89 4.53
N LYS A 149 15.22 -6.98 4.25
CA LYS A 149 15.61 -8.35 4.59
C LYS A 149 15.61 -9.24 3.34
N VAL A 150 16.45 -10.27 3.37
CA VAL A 150 16.35 -11.40 2.45
C VAL A 150 15.52 -12.48 3.13
N VAL A 151 14.39 -12.86 2.53
CA VAL A 151 13.50 -13.89 3.07
C VAL A 151 13.29 -15.03 2.08
N GLY A 152 13.33 -16.27 2.57
CA GLY A 152 13.02 -17.44 1.75
C GLY A 152 11.51 -17.64 1.61
N LEU A 153 11.05 -17.91 0.38
CA LEU A 153 9.64 -18.14 0.08
C LEU A 153 9.29 -19.64 0.06
N ASP A 154 10.07 -20.44 -0.65
CA ASP A 154 9.77 -21.86 -0.95
C ASP A 154 11.00 -22.79 -0.95
N GLY A 155 12.12 -22.35 -0.42
CA GLY A 155 13.41 -23.06 -0.42
C GLY A 155 14.23 -22.92 -1.71
N VAL A 156 13.69 -22.31 -2.75
CA VAL A 156 14.37 -21.98 -4.02
C VAL A 156 14.44 -20.48 -4.23
N HIS A 157 13.33 -19.78 -4.03
CA HIS A 157 13.22 -18.34 -4.27
C HIS A 157 13.44 -17.58 -2.99
N GLU A 158 14.30 -16.57 -3.06
CA GLU A 158 14.50 -15.57 -2.02
C GLU A 158 13.82 -14.26 -2.46
N MET A 159 13.29 -13.51 -1.50
CA MET A 159 12.67 -12.21 -1.75
C MET A 159 13.40 -11.13 -0.99
N ILE A 160 13.67 -10.01 -1.65
CA ILE A 160 14.08 -8.75 -1.05
C ILE A 160 12.92 -7.76 -1.12
N SER A 161 12.79 -6.89 -0.11
CA SER A 161 11.68 -5.96 -0.03
C SER A 161 12.12 -4.59 0.43
N SER A 162 11.59 -3.55 -0.23
CA SER A 162 11.72 -2.15 0.21
C SER A 162 10.45 -1.36 -0.07
N GLY A 163 9.99 -0.65 0.96
CA GLY A 163 8.89 0.30 0.87
C GLY A 163 9.32 1.69 0.40
N ALA A 164 10.60 1.90 0.16
CA ALA A 164 11.14 3.16 -0.31
C ALA A 164 10.68 3.52 -1.73
N SER A 165 10.56 4.83 -2.00
CA SER A 165 10.33 5.37 -3.33
C SER A 165 11.35 6.46 -3.69
N ASN A 166 11.44 6.81 -4.97
CA ASN A 166 12.08 8.05 -5.42
C ASN A 166 11.22 9.26 -5.01
N PHE A 167 11.77 10.46 -5.15
CA PHE A 167 11.08 11.69 -4.74
C PHE A 167 9.77 11.90 -5.49
N THR A 168 8.73 12.22 -4.73
CA THR A 168 7.41 12.61 -5.22
C THR A 168 7.12 14.08 -4.89
N PRO A 169 6.11 14.70 -5.52
CA PRO A 169 5.69 16.05 -5.15
C PRO A 169 5.18 16.19 -3.71
N TRP A 170 4.82 15.08 -3.04
CA TRP A 170 4.25 15.10 -1.69
C TRP A 170 5.29 15.07 -0.56
N LYS A 171 6.55 14.76 -0.86
CA LYS A 171 7.66 14.71 0.12
C LYS A 171 7.34 13.83 1.32
N THR A 172 7.03 12.58 1.05
CA THR A 172 6.66 11.59 2.07
C THR A 172 7.87 11.03 2.83
N PRO A 173 7.68 10.41 4.00
CA PRO A 173 8.80 9.98 4.86
C PRO A 173 9.74 8.94 4.22
N GLY A 174 9.21 8.08 3.34
CA GLY A 174 9.97 6.97 2.73
C GLY A 174 10.58 7.29 1.37
N GLU A 175 10.83 8.57 1.05
CA GLU A 175 11.41 8.99 -0.22
C GLU A 175 12.92 9.19 -0.13
N TYR A 176 13.63 8.75 -1.17
CA TYR A 176 15.08 8.80 -1.30
C TYR A 176 15.50 9.27 -2.69
N SER A 177 16.72 9.75 -2.83
CA SER A 177 17.30 9.99 -4.14
C SER A 177 17.52 8.67 -4.89
N GLU A 178 17.56 8.73 -6.21
CA GLU A 178 17.84 7.54 -7.05
C GLU A 178 19.19 6.89 -6.70
N GLU A 179 20.18 7.68 -6.32
CA GLU A 179 21.50 7.19 -5.90
C GLU A 179 21.45 6.44 -4.57
N GLU A 180 20.67 6.93 -3.61
CA GLU A 180 20.45 6.24 -2.33
C GLU A 180 19.66 4.95 -2.52
N LEU A 181 18.58 5.00 -3.32
CA LEU A 181 17.81 3.80 -3.68
C LEU A 181 18.68 2.76 -4.36
N GLU A 182 19.52 3.14 -5.33
CA GLU A 182 20.42 2.22 -6.02
C GLU A 182 21.36 1.54 -5.05
N LYS A 183 21.99 2.30 -4.13
CA LYS A 183 22.87 1.75 -3.09
C LYS A 183 22.14 0.80 -2.14
N MET A 184 20.93 1.15 -1.72
CA MET A 184 20.11 0.29 -0.84
C MET A 184 19.75 -1.03 -1.54
N LEU A 185 19.29 -0.97 -2.78
CA LEU A 185 18.90 -2.15 -3.56
C LEU A 185 20.10 -3.04 -3.90
N GLU A 186 21.25 -2.46 -4.27
CA GLU A 186 22.51 -3.19 -4.48
C GLU A 186 22.96 -3.92 -3.21
N ALA A 187 22.90 -3.26 -2.06
CA ALA A 187 23.26 -3.87 -0.78
C ALA A 187 22.33 -5.04 -0.42
N MET A 188 21.05 -4.97 -0.73
CA MET A 188 20.10 -6.05 -0.49
C MET A 188 20.31 -7.22 -1.46
N ILE A 189 20.39 -6.96 -2.77
CA ILE A 189 20.47 -8.02 -3.76
C ILE A 189 21.81 -8.76 -3.70
N SER A 190 22.89 -8.11 -3.23
CA SER A 190 24.17 -8.74 -2.99
C SER A 190 24.17 -9.84 -1.93
N GLN A 191 23.14 -9.86 -1.06
CA GLN A 191 22.97 -10.87 -0.01
C GLN A 191 22.15 -12.08 -0.49
N VAL A 192 21.52 -11.99 -1.68
CA VAL A 192 20.72 -13.07 -2.28
C VAL A 192 21.66 -14.12 -2.89
N LYS A 193 21.38 -15.39 -2.63
CA LYS A 193 22.22 -16.50 -3.14
C LYS A 193 22.21 -16.60 -4.67
N ASP A 194 21.04 -16.44 -5.27
CA ASP A 194 20.86 -16.44 -6.72
C ASP A 194 19.94 -15.29 -7.15
N PRO A 195 20.50 -14.14 -7.56
CA PRO A 195 19.72 -13.00 -7.99
C PRO A 195 18.74 -13.28 -9.13
N ARG A 196 19.01 -14.28 -9.98
CA ARG A 196 18.12 -14.66 -11.09
C ARG A 196 16.86 -15.40 -10.63
N ASN A 197 16.89 -16.00 -9.47
CA ASN A 197 15.75 -16.62 -8.82
C ASN A 197 15.14 -15.74 -7.72
N CYS A 198 15.61 -14.49 -7.59
CA CYS A 198 15.08 -13.53 -6.62
C CYS A 198 13.71 -13.00 -7.04
N VAL A 199 12.88 -12.72 -6.05
CA VAL A 199 11.65 -11.92 -6.15
C VAL A 199 11.94 -10.55 -5.58
N LEU A 200 11.71 -9.51 -6.35
CA LEU A 200 11.72 -8.12 -5.86
C LEU A 200 10.31 -7.76 -5.39
N ASN A 201 10.16 -7.37 -4.15
CA ASN A 201 8.94 -6.76 -3.60
C ASN A 201 9.27 -5.31 -3.25
N LEU A 202 9.21 -4.45 -4.25
CA LEU A 202 9.59 -3.05 -4.14
C LEU A 202 8.35 -2.18 -4.33
N HIS A 203 8.15 -1.21 -3.43
CA HIS A 203 6.95 -0.40 -3.48
C HIS A 203 6.85 0.40 -4.79
N VAL A 204 7.93 1.11 -5.17
CA VAL A 204 7.96 1.91 -6.40
C VAL A 204 8.25 1.06 -7.64
N PRO A 205 7.52 1.24 -8.76
CA PRO A 205 7.76 0.54 -10.01
C PRO A 205 9.01 1.07 -10.74
N PRO A 206 9.58 0.28 -11.68
CA PRO A 206 10.69 0.72 -12.51
C PRO A 206 10.29 1.82 -13.49
N TYR A 207 11.18 2.82 -13.67
CA TYR A 207 10.98 3.94 -14.58
C TYR A 207 10.74 3.49 -16.03
N ASP A 208 9.82 4.18 -16.72
CA ASP A 208 9.47 3.99 -18.13
C ASP A 208 9.13 2.52 -18.48
N SER A 209 8.37 1.91 -17.58
CA SER A 209 7.93 0.51 -17.72
C SER A 209 6.49 0.36 -18.19
N GLY A 210 5.72 1.45 -18.20
CA GLY A 210 4.27 1.41 -18.36
C GLY A 210 3.52 1.07 -17.08
N LEU A 211 4.21 0.60 -16.04
CA LEU A 211 3.66 0.37 -14.69
C LEU A 211 3.77 1.61 -13.79
N ASP A 212 4.26 2.71 -14.33
CA ASP A 212 4.66 3.91 -13.60
C ASP A 212 4.14 5.22 -14.22
N VAL A 213 3.12 5.15 -15.04
CA VAL A 213 2.59 6.34 -15.76
C VAL A 213 1.55 7.06 -14.92
N ALA A 214 1.84 8.30 -14.51
CA ALA A 214 0.95 9.15 -13.72
C ALA A 214 0.73 10.52 -14.38
N PRO A 215 -0.33 11.27 -14.00
CA PRO A 215 -0.50 12.64 -14.42
C PRO A 215 0.67 13.52 -13.98
N LYS A 216 1.23 14.31 -14.90
CA LYS A 216 2.21 15.33 -14.56
C LYS A 216 1.54 16.41 -13.72
N LEU A 217 2.12 16.73 -12.56
CA LEU A 217 1.61 17.76 -11.66
C LEU A 217 2.43 19.07 -11.82
N SER A 218 1.75 20.20 -11.63
CA SER A 218 2.39 21.51 -11.45
C SER A 218 2.95 21.66 -10.03
N GLU A 219 3.62 22.79 -9.75
CA GLU A 219 4.08 23.11 -8.38
C GLU A 219 2.94 23.22 -7.37
N GLU A 220 1.74 23.57 -7.83
CA GLU A 220 0.51 23.64 -7.01
C GLU A 220 -0.23 22.29 -6.91
N LEU A 221 0.41 21.18 -7.33
CA LEU A 221 -0.14 19.83 -7.33
C LEU A 221 -1.41 19.66 -8.18
N GLN A 222 -1.55 20.48 -9.25
CA GLN A 222 -2.64 20.34 -10.21
C GLN A 222 -2.17 19.60 -11.47
N PRO A 223 -3.02 18.76 -12.08
CA PRO A 223 -2.68 18.10 -13.33
C PRO A 223 -2.36 19.11 -14.46
N VAL A 224 -1.23 18.94 -15.12
CA VAL A 224 -0.88 19.71 -16.32
C VAL A 224 -1.68 19.18 -17.49
N LEU A 225 -2.48 20.05 -18.13
CA LEU A 225 -3.32 19.67 -19.26
C LEU A 225 -2.64 20.00 -20.61
N VAL A 226 -2.75 19.08 -21.55
CA VAL A 226 -2.34 19.28 -22.95
C VAL A 226 -3.53 18.90 -23.83
N GLY A 227 -4.05 19.88 -24.60
CA GLY A 227 -5.24 19.66 -25.41
C GLY A 227 -6.52 19.35 -24.60
N GLY A 228 -6.57 19.74 -23.31
CA GLY A 228 -7.70 19.44 -22.41
C GLY A 228 -7.59 18.13 -21.63
N GLU A 229 -6.61 17.29 -21.94
CA GLU A 229 -6.37 16.02 -21.25
C GLU A 229 -5.14 16.10 -20.33
N PRO A 230 -5.12 15.39 -19.17
CA PRO A 230 -3.94 15.34 -18.32
C PRO A 230 -2.72 14.76 -19.05
N MET A 231 -1.63 15.53 -19.07
CA MET A 231 -0.34 15.04 -19.57
C MET A 231 0.15 13.91 -18.66
N ARG A 232 0.42 12.74 -19.21
CA ARG A 232 0.92 11.57 -18.46
C ARG A 232 2.40 11.38 -18.73
N ILE A 233 3.16 11.09 -17.67
CA ILE A 233 4.61 10.87 -17.70
C ILE A 233 5.01 9.66 -16.88
N PRO A 234 6.14 9.00 -17.19
CA PRO A 234 6.72 8.00 -16.30
C PRO A 234 7.26 8.67 -15.02
N VAL A 235 6.96 8.08 -13.87
CA VAL A 235 7.34 8.62 -12.55
C VAL A 235 8.01 7.56 -11.65
N GLY A 236 8.25 6.36 -12.16
CA GLY A 236 8.92 5.28 -11.45
C GLY A 236 10.41 5.55 -11.18
N SER A 237 11.07 4.60 -10.52
CA SER A 237 12.48 4.72 -10.13
C SER A 237 13.44 4.21 -11.21
N THR A 238 14.41 5.05 -11.56
CA THR A 238 15.51 4.65 -12.44
C THR A 238 16.46 3.67 -11.75
N ALA A 239 16.63 3.74 -10.43
CA ALA A 239 17.42 2.78 -9.67
C ALA A 239 16.79 1.37 -9.73
N VAL A 240 15.47 1.27 -9.54
CA VAL A 240 14.74 0.00 -9.67
C VAL A 240 14.90 -0.57 -11.08
N ARG A 241 14.78 0.28 -12.12
CA ARG A 241 14.98 -0.12 -13.51
C ARG A 241 16.37 -0.72 -13.73
N LYS A 242 17.44 -0.04 -13.27
CA LYS A 242 18.82 -0.51 -13.38
C LYS A 242 19.07 -1.86 -12.69
N ILE A 243 18.51 -2.04 -11.47
CA ILE A 243 18.62 -3.30 -10.73
C ILE A 243 18.00 -4.45 -11.52
N ILE A 244 16.83 -4.24 -12.09
CA ILE A 244 16.14 -5.26 -12.90
C ILE A 244 16.97 -5.61 -14.15
N GLU A 245 17.46 -4.62 -14.87
CA GLU A 245 18.24 -4.84 -16.09
C GLU A 245 19.58 -5.53 -15.81
N LYS A 246 20.24 -5.17 -14.70
CA LYS A 246 21.53 -5.73 -14.30
C LYS A 246 21.43 -7.18 -13.80
N TYR A 247 20.51 -7.46 -12.89
CA TYR A 247 20.43 -8.74 -12.20
C TYR A 247 19.41 -9.70 -12.80
N GLN A 248 18.43 -9.19 -13.54
CA GLN A 248 17.36 -9.95 -14.20
C GLN A 248 16.67 -10.94 -13.24
N PRO A 249 16.15 -10.46 -12.08
CA PRO A 249 15.46 -11.31 -11.12
C PRO A 249 14.25 -11.99 -11.76
N LYS A 250 13.71 -13.02 -11.10
CA LYS A 250 12.61 -13.81 -11.65
C LYS A 250 11.32 -13.01 -11.75
N LEU A 251 11.01 -12.21 -10.72
CA LEU A 251 9.74 -11.52 -10.55
C LEU A 251 9.96 -10.18 -9.85
N GLY A 252 9.29 -9.13 -10.31
CA GLY A 252 9.16 -7.84 -9.65
C GLY A 252 7.71 -7.57 -9.30
N LEU A 253 7.44 -7.33 -8.01
CA LEU A 253 6.13 -6.96 -7.47
C LEU A 253 6.20 -5.50 -7.06
N PHE A 254 5.27 -4.69 -7.61
CA PHE A 254 5.26 -3.23 -7.42
C PHE A 254 3.86 -2.74 -7.04
N GLY A 255 3.79 -1.49 -6.56
CA GLY A 255 2.58 -0.76 -6.22
C GLY A 255 2.73 0.72 -6.52
N HIS A 256 2.50 1.60 -5.51
CA HIS A 256 2.73 3.04 -5.51
C HIS A 256 1.90 3.82 -6.55
N ILE A 257 1.92 3.44 -7.82
CA ILE A 257 1.14 4.10 -8.88
C ILE A 257 -0.17 3.33 -9.07
N HIS A 258 -1.21 3.82 -8.42
CA HIS A 258 -2.51 3.16 -8.29
C HIS A 258 -3.23 2.97 -9.63
N GLU A 259 -3.09 3.92 -10.55
CA GLU A 259 -3.73 3.94 -11.86
C GLU A 259 -3.00 3.10 -12.92
N CYS A 260 -1.82 2.54 -12.62
CA CYS A 260 -1.01 1.77 -13.54
C CYS A 260 -1.06 0.27 -13.27
N ALA A 261 -2.27 -0.29 -13.29
CA ALA A 261 -2.44 -1.73 -13.20
C ALA A 261 -1.98 -2.43 -14.49
N GLY A 262 -1.07 -3.41 -14.36
CA GLY A 262 -0.58 -4.16 -15.51
C GLY A 262 0.59 -5.08 -15.20
N ASP A 263 1.10 -5.69 -16.25
CA ASP A 263 2.30 -6.50 -16.23
C ASP A 263 3.15 -6.26 -17.47
N VAL A 264 4.46 -6.39 -17.34
CA VAL A 264 5.43 -6.19 -18.42
C VAL A 264 6.68 -7.05 -18.20
N MET A 265 7.30 -7.49 -19.28
CA MET A 265 8.61 -8.11 -19.25
C MET A 265 9.70 -7.04 -19.41
N ILE A 266 10.59 -6.91 -18.44
CA ILE A 266 11.84 -6.15 -18.56
C ILE A 266 12.98 -7.14 -18.63
N SER A 267 13.61 -7.27 -19.78
CA SER A 267 14.57 -8.36 -20.06
C SER A 267 13.97 -9.74 -19.77
N LYS A 268 14.38 -10.42 -18.71
CA LYS A 268 13.86 -11.73 -18.29
C LYS A 268 12.98 -11.67 -17.03
N THR A 269 12.74 -10.48 -16.51
CA THR A 269 11.96 -10.26 -15.29
C THR A 269 10.52 -9.97 -15.63
N LEU A 270 9.59 -10.75 -15.11
CA LEU A 270 8.18 -10.37 -15.08
C LEU A 270 8.00 -9.30 -14.01
N CYS A 271 7.48 -8.14 -14.40
CA CYS A 271 7.15 -7.02 -13.51
C CYS A 271 5.63 -6.86 -13.46
N VAL A 272 5.04 -6.76 -12.27
CA VAL A 272 3.60 -6.61 -12.11
C VAL A 272 3.27 -5.47 -11.13
N ASN A 273 2.24 -4.68 -11.44
CA ASN A 273 1.60 -3.73 -10.55
C ASN A 273 0.08 -3.99 -10.59
N PRO A 274 -0.56 -4.39 -9.50
CA PRO A 274 -2.01 -4.65 -9.50
C PRO A 274 -2.85 -3.38 -9.64
N GLY A 275 -2.27 -2.21 -9.39
CA GLY A 275 -3.00 -0.98 -9.16
C GLY A 275 -3.74 -1.00 -7.83
N SER A 276 -4.54 0.03 -7.55
CA SER A 276 -5.30 0.13 -6.31
C SER A 276 -6.63 0.86 -6.49
N GLU A 277 -7.69 0.31 -5.92
CA GLU A 277 -9.03 0.90 -5.82
C GLU A 277 -9.59 0.72 -4.40
N TYR A 278 -8.73 0.89 -3.41
CA TYR A 278 -9.08 0.64 -2.01
C TYR A 278 -10.21 1.53 -1.51
N SER A 279 -10.37 2.74 -2.04
CA SER A 279 -11.45 3.67 -1.67
C SER A 279 -12.85 3.14 -2.03
N GLU A 280 -12.92 2.28 -3.02
CA GLU A 280 -14.14 1.59 -3.44
C GLU A 280 -14.30 0.23 -2.75
N GLY A 281 -13.33 -0.12 -1.91
CA GLY A 281 -13.30 -1.40 -1.21
C GLY A 281 -12.90 -2.58 -2.09
N ILE A 282 -12.41 -2.34 -3.32
CA ILE A 282 -11.97 -3.39 -4.24
C ILE A 282 -10.51 -3.73 -3.94
N LEU A 283 -10.26 -5.00 -3.60
CA LEU A 283 -8.91 -5.53 -3.50
C LEU A 283 -8.43 -5.97 -4.88
N ARG A 284 -7.31 -5.41 -5.33
CA ARG A 284 -6.63 -5.83 -6.55
C ARG A 284 -5.33 -6.56 -6.23
N GLY A 285 -5.00 -7.56 -7.02
CA GLY A 285 -3.81 -8.37 -6.81
C GLY A 285 -3.38 -9.14 -8.05
N TYR A 286 -2.23 -9.78 -7.93
CA TYR A 286 -1.75 -10.81 -8.85
C TYR A 286 -1.58 -12.13 -8.11
N VAL A 287 -2.00 -13.21 -8.75
CA VAL A 287 -1.61 -14.57 -8.36
C VAL A 287 -0.46 -14.98 -9.28
N VAL A 288 0.65 -15.39 -8.69
CA VAL A 288 1.83 -15.87 -9.41
C VAL A 288 2.19 -17.24 -8.86
N GLU A 289 2.23 -18.23 -9.74
CA GLU A 289 2.68 -19.59 -9.41
C GLU A 289 4.15 -19.77 -9.82
N LEU A 290 4.98 -20.01 -8.81
CA LEU A 290 6.42 -20.27 -8.96
C LEU A 290 6.73 -21.75 -8.73
N ASP A 291 7.62 -22.32 -9.54
CA ASP A 291 8.25 -23.62 -9.28
C ASP A 291 9.76 -23.52 -9.50
N LYS A 292 10.48 -24.65 -9.32
CA LYS A 292 11.95 -24.71 -9.51
C LYS A 292 12.42 -24.28 -10.91
N LYS A 293 11.54 -24.26 -11.90
CA LYS A 293 11.85 -23.84 -13.29
C LYS A 293 11.54 -22.38 -13.53
N GLY A 294 10.73 -21.75 -12.67
CA GLY A 294 10.36 -20.35 -12.75
C GLY A 294 8.85 -20.10 -12.63
N ILE A 295 8.37 -19.07 -13.31
CA ILE A 295 6.95 -18.71 -13.31
C ILE A 295 6.19 -19.68 -14.22
N ARG A 296 5.23 -20.42 -13.65
CA ARG A 296 4.34 -21.32 -14.38
C ARG A 296 3.15 -20.61 -14.98
N GLN A 297 2.50 -19.78 -14.16
CA GLN A 297 1.37 -18.95 -14.57
C GLN A 297 1.26 -17.73 -13.66
N TYR A 298 0.62 -16.70 -14.18
CA TYR A 298 0.23 -15.54 -13.42
C TYR A 298 -1.05 -14.95 -14.00
N PHE A 299 -1.84 -14.32 -13.16
CA PHE A 299 -3.06 -13.64 -13.59
C PHE A 299 -3.49 -12.61 -12.55
N ARG A 300 -4.19 -11.59 -13.03
CA ARG A 300 -4.76 -10.54 -12.20
C ARG A 300 -6.04 -11.02 -11.53
N VAL A 301 -6.23 -10.58 -10.28
CA VAL A 301 -7.44 -10.87 -9.48
C VAL A 301 -7.99 -9.61 -8.87
N GLU A 302 -9.30 -9.62 -8.63
CA GLU A 302 -10.00 -8.58 -7.88
C GLU A 302 -11.09 -9.19 -7.00
N GLY A 303 -11.46 -8.47 -5.89
CA GLY A 303 -12.48 -8.98 -4.97
C GLY A 303 -13.03 -7.93 -4.02
#